data_6081a966a8a33a8f49692c2384dc779b
#
_entry.id   6081a966a8a33a8f49692c2384dc779b
#
_cell.length_a   1.000
_cell.length_b   1.000
_cell.length_c   1.000
_cell.angle_alpha   90.00
_cell.angle_beta   90.00
_cell.angle_gamma   90.00
#
_symmetry.space_group_name_H-M   'P 1'
#
loop_
_entity.id
_entity.type
_entity.pdbx_description
1 polymer ?
#
loop_
_entity_poly.entity_id
_entity_poly.type
_entity_poly.pdbx_seq_one_letter_code
_entity_poly.pdbx_strand_id
1 'polypeptide(L)'
;MMVNELRFHHIGIACHNIEVTKPFYVALGYVASETVEDPIQNIFVCFLDKPGMPKLELLAPVDEQSPVNRTLAVSGVTPYHVCYEVEDLNATIKELKGQRFVRVSKPAPACAINSRRVCFLYNKDVGLIELVEA
;
A
#
# COMPACT_ATOMS: atom_id res chain seq x y z
N MET A 1 -0.46 22.97 -7.25
CA MET A 1 0.77 22.19 -7.34
C MET A 1 1.32 21.91 -5.95
N MET A 2 1.78 20.70 -5.72
CA MET A 2 2.34 20.30 -4.41
C MET A 2 3.72 20.95 -4.20
N VAL A 3 3.96 21.48 -2.99
CA VAL A 3 5.27 21.91 -2.56
C VAL A 3 6.14 20.72 -2.19
N ASN A 4 5.56 19.73 -1.50
CA ASN A 4 6.26 18.49 -1.15
C ASN A 4 6.21 17.52 -2.31
N GLU A 5 7.39 17.04 -2.72
CA GLU A 5 7.53 16.12 -3.84
C GLU A 5 7.02 14.73 -3.48
N LEU A 6 6.27 14.13 -4.41
CA LEU A 6 5.81 12.75 -4.32
C LEU A 6 6.65 11.90 -5.28
N ARG A 7 7.28 10.84 -4.76
CA ARG A 7 8.01 9.86 -5.57
C ARG A 7 7.27 8.55 -5.55
N PHE A 8 7.13 7.90 -6.70
CA PHE A 8 6.46 6.61 -6.75
C PHE A 8 7.20 5.57 -5.88
N HIS A 9 6.46 4.80 -5.10
CA HIS A 9 7.02 3.70 -4.31
C HIS A 9 6.50 2.34 -4.77
N HIS A 10 5.20 2.12 -4.75
CA HIS A 10 4.62 0.84 -5.19
C HIS A 10 3.14 0.95 -5.52
N ILE A 11 2.62 -0.11 -6.15
CA ILE A 11 1.19 -0.35 -6.33
C ILE A 11 0.80 -1.51 -5.44
N GLY A 12 -0.16 -1.30 -4.55
CA GLY A 12 -0.72 -2.34 -3.69
C GLY A 12 -1.83 -3.11 -4.39
N ILE A 13 -1.80 -4.42 -4.30
CA ILE A 13 -2.79 -5.33 -4.88
C ILE A 13 -3.38 -6.17 -3.76
N ALA A 14 -4.69 -6.03 -3.54
CA ALA A 14 -5.42 -6.82 -2.56
C ALA A 14 -5.66 -8.22 -3.12
N CYS A 15 -5.34 -9.25 -2.35
CA CYS A 15 -5.61 -10.64 -2.69
C CYS A 15 -6.12 -11.41 -1.45
N HIS A 16 -6.75 -12.57 -1.70
CA HIS A 16 -7.28 -13.38 -0.61
C HIS A 16 -6.18 -14.13 0.14
N ASN A 17 -5.18 -14.61 -0.60
CA ASN A 17 -4.09 -15.42 -0.06
C ASN A 17 -2.83 -15.19 -0.89
N ILE A 18 -1.78 -14.66 -0.26
CA ILE A 18 -0.52 -14.35 -0.95
C ILE A 18 0.09 -15.60 -1.57
N GLU A 19 0.06 -16.73 -0.88
CA GLU A 19 0.66 -17.97 -1.38
C GLU A 19 -0.05 -18.54 -2.62
N VAL A 20 -1.29 -18.15 -2.85
CA VAL A 20 -2.05 -18.52 -4.06
C VAL A 20 -1.76 -17.55 -5.21
N THR A 21 -1.64 -16.26 -4.92
CA THR A 21 -1.45 -15.21 -5.94
C THR A 21 -0.01 -15.07 -6.38
N LYS A 22 0.93 -15.15 -5.44
CA LYS A 22 2.37 -14.96 -5.69
C LYS A 22 2.94 -15.81 -6.84
N PRO A 23 2.63 -17.12 -6.97
CA PRO A 23 3.20 -17.93 -8.03
C PRO A 23 2.91 -17.43 -9.43
N PHE A 24 1.76 -16.78 -9.66
CA PHE A 24 1.43 -16.22 -10.96
C PHE A 24 2.37 -15.07 -11.33
N TYR A 25 2.70 -14.21 -10.36
CA TYR A 25 3.65 -13.12 -10.59
C TYR A 25 5.09 -13.63 -10.75
N VAL A 26 5.47 -14.65 -10.01
CA VAL A 26 6.79 -15.30 -10.18
C VAL A 26 6.89 -15.88 -11.61
N ALA A 27 5.82 -16.47 -12.12
CA ALA A 27 5.77 -16.96 -13.50
C ALA A 27 5.90 -15.83 -14.53
N LEU A 28 5.49 -14.62 -14.20
CA LEU A 28 5.65 -13.43 -15.04
C LEU A 28 7.05 -12.80 -14.94
N GLY A 29 7.92 -13.37 -14.12
CA GLY A 29 9.31 -12.91 -13.97
C GLY A 29 9.58 -12.02 -12.76
N TYR A 30 8.61 -11.86 -11.86
CA TYR A 30 8.83 -11.09 -10.62
C TYR A 30 9.58 -11.93 -9.59
N VAL A 31 10.44 -11.25 -8.82
CA VAL A 31 11.07 -11.83 -7.64
C VAL A 31 10.24 -11.41 -6.43
N ALA A 32 9.79 -12.40 -5.66
CA ALA A 32 8.97 -12.16 -4.49
C ALA A 32 9.83 -12.09 -3.22
N SER A 33 9.54 -11.13 -2.35
CA SER A 33 10.08 -11.08 -1.00
C SER A 33 9.46 -12.17 -0.13
N GLU A 34 9.99 -12.36 1.08
CA GLU A 34 9.29 -13.14 2.10
C GLU A 34 7.98 -12.45 2.46
N THR A 35 6.98 -13.25 2.81
CA THR A 35 5.72 -12.74 3.33
C THR A 35 5.90 -12.34 4.78
N VAL A 36 5.49 -11.12 5.12
CA VAL A 36 5.62 -10.55 6.46
C VAL A 36 4.22 -10.23 6.98
N GLU A 37 3.97 -10.49 8.26
CA GLU A 37 2.75 -10.04 8.92
C GLU A 37 2.96 -8.63 9.49
N ASP A 38 2.04 -7.72 9.15
CA ASP A 38 1.96 -6.38 9.75
C ASP A 38 0.80 -6.35 10.73
N PRO A 39 1.06 -6.46 12.05
CA PRO A 39 -0.02 -6.52 13.04
C PRO A 39 -0.74 -5.18 13.22
N ILE A 40 -0.11 -4.06 12.89
CA ILE A 40 -0.74 -2.74 13.00
C ILE A 40 -1.81 -2.59 11.93
N GLN A 41 -1.50 -2.97 10.70
CA GLN A 41 -2.44 -2.92 9.58
C GLN A 41 -3.33 -4.17 9.48
N ASN A 42 -2.98 -5.22 10.22
CA ASN A 42 -3.66 -6.52 10.22
C ASN A 42 -3.69 -7.16 8.82
N ILE A 43 -2.54 -7.14 8.16
CA ILE A 43 -2.35 -7.70 6.81
C ILE A 43 -1.08 -8.54 6.74
N PHE A 44 -1.07 -9.49 5.79
CA PHE A 44 0.16 -10.08 5.28
C PHE A 44 0.63 -9.26 4.08
N VAL A 45 1.94 -9.09 3.94
CA VAL A 45 2.55 -8.28 2.88
C VAL A 45 3.67 -9.06 2.20
N CYS A 46 3.71 -8.98 0.87
CA CYS A 46 4.80 -9.52 0.06
C CYS A 46 5.09 -8.54 -1.08
N PHE A 47 6.34 -8.10 -1.21
CA PHE A 47 6.75 -7.25 -2.32
C PHE A 47 7.20 -8.07 -3.52
N LEU A 48 6.93 -7.54 -4.70
CA LEU A 48 7.27 -8.14 -5.99
C LEU A 48 8.09 -7.14 -6.81
N ASP A 49 9.26 -7.55 -7.23
CA ASP A 49 10.16 -6.72 -8.03
C ASP A 49 10.53 -7.40 -9.33
N LYS A 50 10.57 -6.61 -10.41
CA LYS A 50 11.05 -7.03 -11.71
C LYS A 50 11.76 -5.84 -12.37
N PRO A 51 12.98 -6.02 -12.94
CA PRO A 51 13.70 -4.93 -13.56
C PRO A 51 12.86 -4.22 -14.63
N GLY A 52 12.83 -2.88 -14.59
CA GLY A 52 12.09 -2.06 -15.54
C GLY A 52 10.58 -1.99 -15.31
N MET A 53 10.07 -2.66 -14.28
CA MET A 53 8.64 -2.67 -13.96
C MET A 53 8.37 -1.98 -12.62
N PRO A 54 7.17 -1.41 -12.43
CA PRO A 54 6.80 -0.85 -11.14
C PRO A 54 6.84 -1.89 -10.03
N LYS A 55 7.26 -1.49 -8.84
CA LYS A 55 7.21 -2.34 -7.65
C LYS A 55 5.75 -2.62 -7.29
N LEU A 56 5.43 -3.87 -7.04
CA LEU A 56 4.10 -4.29 -6.60
C LEU A 56 4.16 -4.78 -5.16
N GLU A 57 3.05 -4.63 -4.45
CA GLU A 57 2.87 -5.15 -3.11
C GLU A 57 1.62 -6.01 -3.10
N LEU A 58 1.74 -7.28 -2.74
CA LEU A 58 0.58 -8.11 -2.46
C LEU A 58 0.21 -7.94 -0.99
N LEU A 59 -1.06 -7.71 -0.71
CA LEU A 59 -1.57 -7.66 0.65
C LEU A 59 -2.81 -8.54 0.78
N ALA A 60 -2.84 -9.30 1.87
CA ALA A 60 -3.93 -10.21 2.18
C ALA A 60 -4.36 -10.04 3.64
N PRO A 61 -5.62 -10.31 3.97
CA PRO A 61 -6.10 -10.18 5.34
C PRO A 61 -5.48 -11.23 6.27
N VAL A 62 -5.13 -10.80 7.49
CA VAL A 62 -4.72 -11.75 8.54
C VAL A 62 -5.95 -12.46 9.11
N ASP A 63 -7.02 -11.70 9.36
CA ASP A 63 -8.28 -12.22 9.88
C ASP A 63 -9.47 -11.37 9.42
N GLU A 64 -10.63 -11.61 10.00
CA GLU A 64 -11.88 -10.94 9.63
C GLU A 64 -11.88 -9.43 9.93
N GLN A 65 -10.99 -8.96 10.80
CA GLN A 65 -10.91 -7.55 11.18
C GLN A 65 -10.04 -6.75 10.22
N SER A 66 -9.33 -7.40 9.28
CA SER A 66 -8.47 -6.69 8.34
C SER A 66 -9.28 -5.77 7.43
N PRO A 67 -8.86 -4.50 7.27
CA PRO A 67 -9.57 -3.54 6.42
C PRO A 67 -9.60 -3.95 4.94
N VAL A 68 -8.69 -4.80 4.49
CA VAL A 68 -8.64 -5.24 3.10
C VAL A 68 -9.80 -6.18 2.72
N ASN A 69 -10.44 -6.79 3.71
CA ASN A 69 -11.59 -7.67 3.47
C ASN A 69 -12.73 -6.97 2.73
N ARG A 70 -12.97 -5.70 3.05
CA ARG A 70 -14.03 -4.94 2.40
C ARG A 70 -13.76 -4.75 0.90
N THR A 71 -12.53 -4.44 0.54
CA THR A 71 -12.12 -4.31 -0.86
C THR A 71 -12.29 -5.64 -1.60
N LEU A 72 -11.86 -6.74 -0.98
CA LEU A 72 -12.00 -8.07 -1.57
C LEU A 72 -13.47 -8.48 -1.75
N ALA A 73 -14.33 -8.15 -0.78
CA ALA A 73 -15.76 -8.45 -0.87
C ALA A 73 -16.45 -7.69 -2.00
N VAL A 74 -16.05 -6.47 -2.27
CA VAL A 74 -16.66 -5.61 -3.31
C VAL A 74 -16.07 -5.90 -4.69
N SER A 75 -14.75 -6.05 -4.80
CA SER A 75 -14.05 -6.07 -6.09
C SER A 75 -13.27 -7.36 -6.36
N GLY A 76 -13.13 -8.24 -5.39
CA GLY A 76 -12.24 -9.40 -5.51
C GLY A 76 -10.78 -8.98 -5.51
N VAL A 77 -9.90 -9.79 -6.07
CA VAL A 77 -8.48 -9.47 -6.23
C VAL A 77 -8.35 -8.27 -7.17
N THR A 78 -7.70 -7.20 -6.70
CA THR A 78 -7.69 -5.93 -7.44
C THR A 78 -6.54 -5.02 -6.99
N PRO A 79 -6.01 -4.17 -7.89
CA PRO A 79 -5.23 -3.02 -7.44
C PRO A 79 -6.01 -2.24 -6.40
N TYR A 80 -5.33 -1.83 -5.35
CA TYR A 80 -5.97 -1.34 -4.12
C TYR A 80 -5.54 0.08 -3.77
N HIS A 81 -4.22 0.38 -3.91
CA HIS A 81 -3.69 1.72 -3.69
C HIS A 81 -2.40 1.93 -4.47
N VAL A 82 -2.05 3.20 -4.65
CA VAL A 82 -0.72 3.63 -5.08
C VAL A 82 -0.03 4.26 -3.87
N CYS A 83 1.23 3.88 -3.63
CA CYS A 83 2.03 4.44 -2.56
C CYS A 83 3.08 5.39 -3.13
N TYR A 84 3.19 6.56 -2.50
CA TYR A 84 4.20 7.56 -2.81
C TYR A 84 5.12 7.77 -1.61
N GLU A 85 6.42 7.92 -1.90
CA GLU A 85 7.41 8.27 -0.89
C GLU A 85 7.51 9.78 -0.77
N VAL A 86 7.57 10.29 0.46
CA VAL A 86 7.67 11.72 0.77
C VAL A 86 8.74 11.98 1.81
N GLU A 87 9.37 13.15 1.76
CA GLU A 87 10.37 13.53 2.76
C GLU A 87 9.74 13.89 4.10
N ASP A 88 8.63 14.64 4.08
CA ASP A 88 7.93 15.11 5.28
C ASP A 88 6.48 14.64 5.25
N LEU A 89 6.21 13.55 5.98
CA LEU A 89 4.89 12.94 5.99
C LEU A 89 3.82 13.89 6.51
N ASN A 90 4.07 14.54 7.63
CA ASN A 90 3.08 15.42 8.26
C ASN A 90 2.75 16.63 7.37
N ALA A 91 3.75 17.24 6.76
CA ALA A 91 3.55 18.36 5.84
C ALA A 91 2.77 17.93 4.60
N THR A 92 3.07 16.77 4.04
CA THR A 92 2.38 16.24 2.87
C THR A 92 0.92 15.92 3.18
N ILE A 93 0.64 15.32 4.33
CA ILE A 93 -0.74 15.07 4.77
C ILE A 93 -1.52 16.37 4.84
N LYS A 94 -0.92 17.42 5.39
CA LYS A 94 -1.56 18.73 5.49
C LYS A 94 -1.87 19.32 4.11
N GLU A 95 -0.93 19.22 3.16
CA GLU A 95 -1.17 19.69 1.79
C GLU A 95 -2.31 18.92 1.12
N LEU A 96 -2.34 17.60 1.27
CA LEU A 96 -3.38 16.77 0.66
C LEU A 96 -4.75 17.04 1.28
N LYS A 97 -4.81 17.28 2.59
CA LYS A 97 -6.07 17.71 3.23
C LYS A 97 -6.61 18.99 2.61
N GLY A 98 -5.74 19.92 2.25
CA GLY A 98 -6.12 21.13 1.53
C GLY A 98 -6.67 20.86 0.12
N GLN A 99 -6.43 19.69 -0.43
CA GLN A 99 -6.91 19.24 -1.73
C GLN A 99 -8.05 18.21 -1.62
N ARG A 100 -8.79 18.23 -0.51
CA ARG A 100 -9.97 17.38 -0.25
C ARG A 100 -9.65 15.90 -0.05
N PHE A 101 -8.43 15.56 0.32
CA PHE A 101 -8.13 14.22 0.81
C PHE A 101 -8.52 14.11 2.28
N VAL A 102 -9.04 12.96 2.66
CA VAL A 102 -9.38 12.63 4.03
C VAL A 102 -8.39 11.59 4.53
N ARG A 103 -7.81 11.82 5.71
CA ARG A 103 -6.93 10.85 6.33
C ARG A 103 -7.74 9.64 6.81
N VAL A 104 -7.37 8.45 6.34
CA VAL A 104 -8.07 7.20 6.65
C VAL A 104 -7.47 6.53 7.89
N SER A 105 -6.16 6.66 8.07
CA SER A 105 -5.45 6.05 9.19
C SER A 105 -4.51 7.05 9.86
N LYS A 106 -4.15 6.81 11.12
CA LYS A 106 -3.08 7.57 11.77
C LYS A 106 -1.73 7.15 11.19
N PRO A 107 -0.75 8.06 11.07
CA PRO A 107 0.61 7.67 10.74
C PRO A 107 1.11 6.59 11.69
N ALA A 108 1.63 5.50 11.14
CA ALA A 108 2.11 4.36 11.91
C ALA A 108 3.27 3.68 11.18
N PRO A 109 4.20 3.02 11.92
CA PRO A 109 5.29 2.30 11.27
C PRO A 109 4.77 1.08 10.50
N ALA A 110 5.31 0.87 9.29
CA ALA A 110 5.04 -0.31 8.48
C ALA A 110 6.24 -1.26 8.55
N CYS A 111 6.09 -2.42 9.19
CA CYS A 111 7.21 -3.34 9.39
C CYS A 111 7.78 -3.89 8.08
N ALA A 112 6.95 -4.03 7.05
CA ALA A 112 7.40 -4.49 5.74
C ALA A 112 8.22 -3.44 4.97
N ILE A 113 8.23 -2.19 5.43
CA ILE A 113 8.98 -1.08 4.83
C ILE A 113 9.95 -0.50 5.87
N ASN A 114 10.72 -1.36 6.52
CA ASN A 114 11.74 -1.00 7.51
C ASN A 114 11.21 -0.11 8.65
N SER A 115 9.97 -0.32 9.06
CA SER A 115 9.27 0.47 10.10
C SER A 115 9.16 1.96 9.77
N ARG A 116 9.25 2.33 8.50
CA ARG A 116 9.01 3.70 8.05
C ARG A 116 7.52 4.03 8.26
N ARG A 117 7.24 5.28 8.64
CA ARG A 117 5.86 5.68 8.90
C ARG A 117 5.07 5.76 7.60
N VAL A 118 3.86 5.24 7.64
CA VAL A 118 2.91 5.30 6.52
C VAL A 118 1.59 5.91 6.98
N CYS A 119 0.84 6.45 6.02
CA CYS A 119 -0.49 6.99 6.25
C CYS A 119 -1.32 6.79 5.00
N PHE A 120 -2.57 6.35 5.16
CA PHE A 120 -3.52 6.23 4.07
C PHE A 120 -4.43 7.46 4.03
N LEU A 121 -4.68 7.96 2.82
CA LEU A 121 -5.61 9.05 2.55
C LEU A 121 -6.54 8.65 1.41
N TYR A 122 -7.72 9.23 1.40
CA TYR A 122 -8.75 8.95 0.41
C TYR A 122 -9.31 10.24 -0.17
N ASN A 123 -9.53 10.23 -1.48
CA ASN A 123 -10.27 11.26 -2.19
C ASN A 123 -11.25 10.55 -3.13
N LYS A 124 -12.50 10.97 -3.16
CA LYS A 124 -13.55 10.29 -3.93
C LYS A 124 -13.24 10.18 -5.44
N ASP A 125 -12.46 11.10 -5.97
CA ASP A 125 -12.13 11.15 -7.40
C ASP A 125 -10.75 10.57 -7.72
N VAL A 126 -9.98 10.17 -6.70
CA VAL A 126 -8.64 9.59 -6.84
C VAL A 126 -8.59 8.16 -6.32
N GLY A 127 -9.36 7.88 -5.28
CA GLY A 127 -9.31 6.61 -4.57
C GLY A 127 -8.34 6.66 -3.39
N LEU A 128 -7.88 5.49 -2.98
CA LEU A 128 -6.99 5.33 -1.84
C LEU A 128 -5.54 5.52 -2.27
N ILE A 129 -4.81 6.35 -1.56
CA ILE A 129 -3.36 6.48 -1.69
C ILE A 129 -2.69 6.20 -0.35
N GLU A 130 -1.45 5.73 -0.42
CA GLU A 130 -0.59 5.57 0.73
C GLU A 130 0.60 6.51 0.60
N LEU A 131 1.02 7.11 1.71
CA LEU A 131 2.26 7.87 1.79
C LEU A 131 3.21 7.10 2.69
N VAL A 132 4.47 7.01 2.30
CA VAL A 132 5.55 6.45 3.12
C VAL A 132 6.62 7.52 3.30
N GLU A 133 7.04 7.72 4.55
CA GLU A 133 8.10 8.68 4.88
C GLU A 133 9.46 8.12 4.50
N ALA A 134 10.25 8.93 3.86
CA ALA A 134 11.62 8.56 3.47
C ALA A 134 12.53 8.28 4.68
#